data_3aaed7ecbedb910b4138f7057ab50738
#
_entry.id   3aaed7ecbedb910b4138f7057ab50738
#
_cell.length_a   1.000
_cell.length_b   1.000
_cell.length_c   1.000
_cell.angle_alpha   90.00
_cell.angle_beta   90.00
_cell.angle_gamma   90.00
#
_symmetry.space_group_name_H-M   'P 1'
#
loop_
_entity.id
_entity.type
_entity.pdbx_description
1 polymer ?
#
loop_
_entity_poly.entity_id
_entity_poly.type
_entity_poly.pdbx_seq_one_letter_code
_entity_poly.pdbx_strand_id
1 'polypeptide(L)'
;MYRNKDILLTVDYHAKNTEIRWLDCHTGEERRLNIPTTREEILRLVEKAQAEADRVGGEVIWIMESTTGWARVRELIGSRTRFILANVLQMPLPPKAYRRKSDKIDTGRIQREFLNGSLPLSYQPTAWWREVRRLVDSRQDLVERQTVVKNWITHFLHHETWVNRSGLWTQKGLAYLRALQLSESDRMVLDIKLQELEQIRELLSQVEAAMQAVYNQWPEAQRVDEVRGIGMVTAISILAHIGPIERFASAEALISYAGLAPAHRQSDKTHHNGQIGGGGTDSHLRYLVIESMQWVCQIPRYREAFTRAVAKHGTNIARIIVARMLLRSLFKMLHDQVRFNQVCVA
;
A
#
# COMPACT_ATOMS: atom_id res chain seq x y z
N MET A 1 24.49 -10.34 -2.83
CA MET A 1 25.66 -10.78 -2.06
C MET A 1 26.64 -9.62 -2.02
N TYR A 2 27.31 -9.35 -0.92
CA TYR A 2 28.37 -8.34 -0.80
C TYR A 2 29.73 -9.00 -1.00
N ARG A 3 30.74 -8.19 -1.32
CA ARG A 3 32.14 -8.63 -1.44
C ARG A 3 32.95 -8.11 -0.25
N ASN A 4 34.03 -8.77 0.08
CA ASN A 4 34.95 -8.36 1.17
C ASN A 4 35.71 -7.05 0.90
N LYS A 5 35.36 -6.30 -0.14
CA LYS A 5 35.90 -4.98 -0.50
C LYS A 5 34.84 -3.87 -0.47
N ASP A 6 33.59 -4.24 -0.19
CA ASP A 6 32.48 -3.30 -0.25
C ASP A 6 32.39 -2.45 1.04
N ILE A 7 31.83 -1.26 0.91
CA ILE A 7 31.44 -0.41 2.04
C ILE A 7 29.94 -0.56 2.25
N LEU A 8 29.52 -0.95 3.44
CA LEU A 8 28.12 -1.04 3.81
C LEU A 8 27.70 0.18 4.62
N LEU A 9 26.67 0.87 4.17
CA LEU A 9 26.01 1.96 4.88
C LEU A 9 24.61 1.50 5.28
N THR A 10 24.43 1.09 6.52
CA THR A 10 23.09 0.74 7.06
C THR A 10 22.50 1.97 7.72
N VAL A 11 21.38 2.42 7.18
CA VAL A 11 20.84 3.76 7.40
C VAL A 11 19.47 3.69 8.06
N ASP A 12 19.32 4.39 9.17
CA ASP A 12 18.05 4.74 9.78
C ASP A 12 17.75 6.22 9.52
N TYR A 13 16.78 6.44 8.63
CA TYR A 13 16.45 7.74 8.07
C TYR A 13 15.33 8.42 8.86
N HIS A 14 15.64 9.53 9.51
CA HIS A 14 14.68 10.38 10.19
C HIS A 14 14.63 11.79 9.58
N ALA A 15 13.57 12.53 9.87
CA ALA A 15 13.34 13.85 9.28
C ALA A 15 14.42 14.90 9.62
N LYS A 16 15.04 14.81 10.79
CA LYS A 16 16.06 15.78 11.26
C LYS A 16 17.48 15.24 11.15
N ASN A 17 17.69 14.02 11.61
CA ASN A 17 19.00 13.37 11.64
C ASN A 17 18.88 11.97 11.06
N THR A 18 19.92 11.55 10.38
CA THR A 18 20.08 10.20 9.82
C THR A 18 21.17 9.48 10.57
N GLU A 19 20.85 8.33 11.17
CA GLU A 19 21.85 7.46 11.79
C GLU A 19 22.39 6.47 10.76
N ILE A 20 23.71 6.33 10.72
CA ILE A 20 24.40 5.46 9.79
C ILE A 20 25.35 4.54 10.54
N ARG A 21 25.25 3.26 10.24
CA ARG A 21 26.24 2.28 10.60
C ARG A 21 27.08 1.96 9.38
N TRP A 22 28.32 2.39 9.41
CA TRP A 22 29.30 2.19 8.37
C TRP A 22 30.13 0.96 8.68
N LEU A 23 30.26 0.03 7.74
CA LEU A 23 31.19 -1.09 7.82
C LEU A 23 32.07 -1.11 6.57
N ASP A 24 33.35 -1.04 6.77
CA ASP A 24 34.35 -1.36 5.75
C ASP A 24 34.58 -2.88 5.77
N CYS A 25 34.10 -3.58 4.75
CA CYS A 25 34.25 -5.04 4.67
C CYS A 25 35.69 -5.52 4.42
N HIS A 26 36.59 -4.62 3.96
CA HIS A 26 37.99 -4.97 3.72
C HIS A 26 38.80 -4.97 5.02
N THR A 27 38.62 -3.96 5.83
CA THR A 27 39.35 -3.82 7.11
C THR A 27 38.61 -4.40 8.31
N GLY A 28 37.30 -4.58 8.21
CA GLY A 28 36.40 -4.94 9.31
C GLY A 28 36.08 -3.76 10.23
N GLU A 29 36.49 -2.54 9.88
CA GLU A 29 36.27 -1.36 10.71
C GLU A 29 34.80 -0.95 10.70
N GLU A 30 34.19 -0.79 11.89
CA GLU A 30 32.85 -0.25 12.04
C GLU A 30 32.91 1.18 12.60
N ARG A 31 32.12 2.06 11.97
CA ARG A 31 31.91 3.44 12.43
C ARG A 31 30.44 3.72 12.59
N ARG A 32 30.06 4.55 13.54
CA ARG A 32 28.70 5.08 13.69
C ARG A 32 28.74 6.58 13.44
N LEU A 33 27.82 7.04 12.59
CA LEU A 33 27.70 8.43 12.22
C LEU A 33 26.26 8.87 12.50
N ASN A 34 26.11 10.11 12.90
CA ASN A 34 24.82 10.79 12.97
C ASN A 34 24.98 12.10 12.23
N ILE A 35 24.26 12.25 11.14
CA ILE A 35 24.35 13.42 10.26
C ILE A 35 23.00 14.12 10.16
N PRO A 36 22.98 15.45 9.94
CA PRO A 36 21.75 16.14 9.56
C PRO A 36 21.16 15.54 8.28
N THR A 37 19.85 15.36 8.25
CA THR A 37 19.14 14.82 7.08
C THR A 37 18.98 15.92 6.03
N THR A 38 20.09 16.33 5.42
CA THR A 38 20.13 17.28 4.33
C THR A 38 20.68 16.61 3.06
N ARG A 39 20.36 17.21 1.92
CA ARG A 39 20.84 16.73 0.62
C ARG A 39 22.37 16.70 0.57
N GLU A 40 22.98 17.77 1.06
CA GLU A 40 24.41 18.01 1.05
C GLU A 40 25.16 16.98 1.89
N GLU A 41 24.68 16.71 3.10
CA GLU A 41 25.31 15.75 4.01
C GLU A 41 25.19 14.29 3.50
N ILE A 42 24.03 13.93 2.94
CA ILE A 42 23.87 12.60 2.32
C ILE A 42 24.82 12.45 1.12
N LEU A 43 24.95 13.45 0.26
CA LEU A 43 25.87 13.39 -0.88
C LEU A 43 27.34 13.33 -0.43
N ARG A 44 27.74 14.13 0.56
CA ARG A 44 29.10 14.07 1.14
C ARG A 44 29.41 12.68 1.71
N LEU A 45 28.45 12.08 2.38
CA LEU A 45 28.59 10.73 2.93
C LEU A 45 28.82 9.69 1.81
N VAL A 46 28.02 9.76 0.75
CA VAL A 46 28.15 8.88 -0.41
C VAL A 46 29.48 9.07 -1.12
N GLU A 47 29.90 10.32 -1.35
CA GLU A 47 31.19 10.65 -1.98
C GLU A 47 32.37 10.12 -1.15
N LYS A 48 32.31 10.28 0.17
CA LYS A 48 33.32 9.73 1.07
C LYS A 48 33.37 8.21 1.01
N ALA A 49 32.21 7.57 1.05
CA ALA A 49 32.12 6.10 0.98
C ALA A 49 32.62 5.57 -0.38
N GLN A 50 32.27 6.25 -1.47
CA GLN A 50 32.73 5.88 -2.79
C GLN A 50 34.26 6.01 -2.92
N ALA A 51 34.85 7.10 -2.42
CA ALA A 51 36.30 7.26 -2.44
C ALA A 51 37.05 6.19 -1.63
N GLU A 52 36.48 5.73 -0.50
CA GLU A 52 37.04 4.62 0.27
C GLU A 52 36.87 3.26 -0.47
N ALA A 53 35.70 3.00 -1.06
CA ALA A 53 35.43 1.79 -1.83
C ALA A 53 36.33 1.69 -3.09
N ASP A 54 36.50 2.78 -3.82
CA ASP A 54 37.30 2.84 -5.06
C ASP A 54 38.77 2.49 -4.82
N ARG A 55 39.35 2.82 -3.66
CA ARG A 55 40.74 2.49 -3.30
C ARG A 55 41.03 0.99 -3.30
N VAL A 56 40.01 0.17 -3.00
CA VAL A 56 40.12 -1.30 -2.90
C VAL A 56 39.35 -2.02 -4.01
N GLY A 57 38.75 -1.28 -4.94
CA GLY A 57 37.92 -1.84 -6.03
C GLY A 57 36.62 -2.46 -5.53
N GLY A 58 36.03 -1.89 -4.49
CA GLY A 58 34.73 -2.26 -3.91
C GLY A 58 33.57 -1.42 -4.45
N GLU A 59 32.38 -1.69 -3.93
CA GLU A 59 31.15 -0.92 -4.17
C GLU A 59 30.62 -0.34 -2.86
N VAL A 60 29.85 0.74 -2.96
CA VAL A 60 29.06 1.23 -1.82
C VAL A 60 27.68 0.60 -1.85
N ILE A 61 27.29 -0.05 -0.76
CA ILE A 61 25.97 -0.64 -0.58
C ILE A 61 25.21 0.16 0.47
N TRP A 62 24.15 0.83 0.03
CA TRP A 62 23.25 1.58 0.88
C TRP A 62 22.06 0.71 1.26
N ILE A 63 21.88 0.46 2.55
CA ILE A 63 20.82 -0.38 3.10
C ILE A 63 19.96 0.47 4.02
N MET A 64 18.67 0.59 3.73
CA MET A 64 17.74 1.31 4.63
C MET A 64 16.39 0.62 4.73
N GLU A 65 15.65 0.94 5.78
CA GLU A 65 14.28 0.48 5.98
C GLU A 65 13.32 1.13 4.98
N SER A 66 12.20 0.43 4.68
CA SER A 66 11.11 0.93 3.84
C SER A 66 10.24 1.98 4.56
N THR A 67 10.87 3.04 5.07
CA THR A 67 10.23 4.18 5.71
C THR A 67 9.92 5.30 4.73
N THR A 68 9.18 6.31 5.17
CA THR A 68 8.93 7.52 4.38
C THR A 68 10.25 8.17 3.97
N GLY A 69 10.40 8.50 2.69
CA GLY A 69 11.59 9.19 2.17
C GLY A 69 12.62 8.29 1.46
N TRP A 70 12.54 6.96 1.54
CA TRP A 70 13.48 6.05 0.88
C TRP A 70 13.66 6.33 -0.62
N ALA A 71 12.55 6.63 -1.32
CA ALA A 71 12.59 6.89 -2.75
C ALA A 71 13.35 8.16 -3.09
N ARG A 72 13.18 9.21 -2.27
CA ARG A 72 13.92 10.47 -2.40
C ARG A 72 15.43 10.26 -2.19
N VAL A 73 15.79 9.46 -1.17
CA VAL A 73 17.19 9.11 -0.92
C VAL A 73 17.74 8.32 -2.10
N ARG A 74 17.05 7.29 -2.57
CA ARG A 74 17.46 6.50 -3.74
C ARG A 74 17.68 7.35 -4.99
N GLU A 75 16.76 8.29 -5.27
CA GLU A 75 16.90 9.21 -6.41
C GLU A 75 18.10 10.16 -6.24
N LEU A 76 18.35 10.62 -5.02
CA LEU A 76 19.46 11.49 -4.70
C LEU A 76 20.82 10.82 -4.90
N ILE A 77 20.98 9.58 -4.39
CA ILE A 77 22.24 8.85 -4.49
C ILE A 77 22.44 8.21 -5.87
N GLY A 78 21.37 8.03 -6.65
CA GLY A 78 21.38 7.54 -8.03
C GLY A 78 22.08 6.19 -8.18
N SER A 79 22.85 6.04 -9.28
CA SER A 79 23.64 4.83 -9.58
C SER A 79 24.98 4.75 -8.86
N ARG A 80 25.32 5.73 -8.03
CA ARG A 80 26.59 5.79 -7.29
C ARG A 80 26.72 4.69 -6.23
N THR A 81 25.60 4.15 -5.80
CA THR A 81 25.54 3.11 -4.78
C THR A 81 24.57 2.00 -5.18
N ARG A 82 24.85 0.79 -4.73
CA ARG A 82 23.86 -0.29 -4.77
C ARG A 82 22.85 -0.09 -3.63
N PHE A 83 21.62 0.27 -3.98
CA PHE A 83 20.56 0.55 -3.01
C PHE A 83 19.75 -0.70 -2.66
N ILE A 84 19.60 -0.95 -1.36
CA ILE A 84 18.84 -2.08 -0.80
C ILE A 84 17.78 -1.53 0.15
N LEU A 85 16.54 -1.92 -0.06
CA LEU A 85 15.41 -1.57 0.79
C LEU A 85 15.01 -2.77 1.65
N ALA A 86 15.21 -2.66 2.95
CA ALA A 86 14.92 -3.72 3.91
C ALA A 86 13.44 -3.78 4.27
N ASN A 87 12.88 -4.99 4.35
CA ASN A 87 11.55 -5.23 4.90
C ASN A 87 11.64 -5.67 6.36
N VAL A 88 11.72 -4.70 7.26
CA VAL A 88 11.90 -4.96 8.71
C VAL A 88 10.71 -5.71 9.32
N LEU A 89 9.50 -5.55 8.75
CA LEU A 89 8.30 -6.26 9.22
C LEU A 89 8.37 -7.77 9.01
N GLN A 90 9.15 -8.23 8.04
CA GLN A 90 9.36 -9.66 7.76
C GLN A 90 10.60 -10.23 8.43
N MET A 91 11.41 -9.41 9.09
CA MET A 91 12.56 -9.89 9.84
C MET A 91 12.12 -10.70 11.07
N PRO A 92 12.83 -11.79 11.43
CA PRO A 92 12.55 -12.54 12.65
C PRO A 92 12.57 -11.63 13.88
N LEU A 93 11.55 -11.69 14.74
CA LEU A 93 11.53 -10.88 15.96
C LEU A 93 12.64 -11.35 16.90
N PRO A 94 13.38 -10.42 17.55
CA PRO A 94 14.36 -10.80 18.56
C PRO A 94 13.65 -11.45 19.76
N PRO A 95 14.34 -12.30 20.53
CA PRO A 95 13.82 -12.87 21.77
C PRO A 95 13.28 -11.77 22.69
N LYS A 96 12.21 -12.07 23.43
CA LYS A 96 11.50 -11.07 24.27
C LYS A 96 12.44 -10.27 25.18
N ALA A 97 13.50 -10.89 25.71
CA ALA A 97 14.50 -10.26 26.56
C ALA A 97 15.30 -9.13 25.88
N TYR A 98 15.37 -9.13 24.56
CA TYR A 98 16.16 -8.17 23.77
C TYR A 98 15.29 -7.20 22.94
N ARG A 99 13.99 -7.12 23.21
CA ARG A 99 13.04 -6.23 22.50
C ARG A 99 13.12 -4.77 22.98
N ARG A 100 14.30 -4.27 23.29
CA ARG A 100 14.49 -2.85 23.53
C ARG A 100 14.57 -2.14 22.18
N LYS A 101 13.60 -1.26 21.91
CA LYS A 101 13.58 -0.44 20.69
C LYS A 101 14.58 0.71 20.85
N SER A 102 15.59 0.76 19.98
CA SER A 102 16.43 1.95 19.79
C SER A 102 16.97 1.89 18.35
N ASP A 103 17.09 3.04 17.72
CA ASP A 103 17.56 3.20 16.32
C ASP A 103 18.95 2.55 16.12
N LYS A 104 19.80 2.57 17.17
CA LYS A 104 21.11 1.89 17.19
C LYS A 104 21.05 0.37 17.14
N ILE A 105 19.98 -0.23 17.68
CA ILE A 105 19.76 -1.68 17.64
C ILE A 105 19.22 -2.07 16.29
N ASP A 106 18.38 -1.23 15.70
CA ASP A 106 17.70 -1.54 14.45
C ASP A 106 18.66 -1.53 13.24
N THR A 107 19.57 -0.54 13.11
CA THR A 107 20.61 -0.54 12.07
C THR A 107 21.56 -1.74 12.21
N GLY A 108 21.96 -2.09 13.42
CA GLY A 108 22.83 -3.24 13.66
C GLY A 108 22.19 -4.58 13.33
N ARG A 109 20.87 -4.67 13.49
CA ARG A 109 20.11 -5.86 13.15
C ARG A 109 19.95 -6.01 11.64
N ILE A 110 19.59 -4.93 10.95
CA ILE A 110 19.47 -4.91 9.48
C ILE A 110 20.82 -5.29 8.84
N GLN A 111 21.93 -4.71 9.32
CA GLN A 111 23.26 -5.03 8.83
C GLN A 111 23.61 -6.50 9.02
N ARG A 112 23.33 -7.07 10.18
CA ARG A 112 23.62 -8.48 10.50
C ARG A 112 22.81 -9.42 9.59
N GLU A 113 21.51 -9.17 9.41
CA GLU A 113 20.68 -9.98 8.52
C GLU A 113 21.14 -9.86 7.07
N PHE A 114 21.62 -8.69 6.66
CA PHE A 114 22.21 -8.51 5.33
C PHE A 114 23.51 -9.32 5.16
N LEU A 115 24.40 -9.24 6.13
CA LEU A 115 25.67 -10.01 6.10
C LEU A 115 25.43 -11.52 6.09
N ASN A 116 24.41 -12.00 6.80
CA ASN A 116 24.01 -13.40 6.83
C ASN A 116 23.25 -13.85 5.55
N GLY A 117 22.90 -12.93 4.65
CA GLY A 117 22.09 -13.23 3.47
C GLY A 117 20.61 -13.52 3.76
N SER A 118 20.13 -13.21 4.97
CA SER A 118 18.76 -13.46 5.46
C SER A 118 17.87 -12.21 5.50
N LEU A 119 18.37 -11.05 5.05
CA LEU A 119 17.61 -9.81 5.05
C LEU A 119 16.43 -9.89 4.07
N PRO A 120 15.17 -9.81 4.56
CA PRO A 120 14.03 -9.69 3.67
C PRO A 120 14.06 -8.33 2.95
N LEU A 121 13.78 -8.36 1.65
CA LEU A 121 13.82 -7.17 0.80
C LEU A 121 12.42 -6.62 0.53
N SER A 122 12.28 -5.30 0.57
CA SER A 122 11.07 -4.61 0.13
C SER A 122 11.12 -4.35 -1.38
N TYR A 123 9.98 -4.50 -2.03
CA TYR A 123 9.80 -4.08 -3.41
C TYR A 123 9.99 -2.56 -3.53
N GLN A 124 10.69 -2.14 -4.55
CA GLN A 124 10.98 -0.73 -4.84
C GLN A 124 10.19 -0.30 -6.09
N PRO A 125 9.00 0.29 -5.96
CA PRO A 125 8.23 0.76 -7.09
C PRO A 125 8.97 1.89 -7.84
N THR A 126 8.86 1.89 -9.16
CA THR A 126 9.37 2.98 -10.01
C THR A 126 8.66 4.30 -9.71
N ALA A 127 9.18 5.43 -10.22
CA ALA A 127 8.57 6.74 -10.04
C ALA A 127 7.10 6.73 -10.50
N TRP A 128 6.83 6.17 -11.68
CA TRP A 128 5.48 6.07 -12.24
C TRP A 128 4.50 5.32 -11.31
N TRP A 129 4.89 4.15 -10.77
CA TRP A 129 4.05 3.41 -9.82
C TRP A 129 3.77 4.19 -8.55
N ARG A 130 4.74 4.97 -8.07
CA ARG A 130 4.56 5.84 -6.90
C ARG A 130 3.62 7.01 -7.19
N GLU A 131 3.68 7.55 -8.41
CA GLU A 131 2.76 8.63 -8.86
C GLU A 131 1.33 8.14 -8.94
N VAL A 132 1.10 6.99 -9.57
CA VAL A 132 -0.23 6.38 -9.63
C VAL A 132 -0.78 6.08 -8.22
N ARG A 133 0.05 5.53 -7.32
CA ARG A 133 -0.35 5.31 -5.92
C ARG A 133 -0.76 6.60 -5.23
N ARG A 134 -0.02 7.69 -5.41
CA ARG A 134 -0.40 9.00 -4.83
C ARG A 134 -1.77 9.50 -5.31
N LEU A 135 -2.11 9.28 -6.58
CA LEU A 135 -3.46 9.61 -7.08
C LEU A 135 -4.52 8.75 -6.39
N VAL A 136 -4.29 7.44 -6.27
CA VAL A 136 -5.20 6.51 -5.59
C VAL A 136 -5.38 6.88 -4.12
N ASP A 137 -4.28 7.13 -3.40
CA ASP A 137 -4.30 7.50 -1.98
C ASP A 137 -5.01 8.85 -1.78
N SER A 138 -4.75 9.84 -2.65
CA SER A 138 -5.40 11.15 -2.60
C SER A 138 -6.90 11.05 -2.84
N ARG A 139 -7.32 10.20 -3.79
CA ARG A 139 -8.74 9.95 -4.01
C ARG A 139 -9.39 9.29 -2.79
N GLN A 140 -8.75 8.30 -2.21
CA GLN A 140 -9.27 7.61 -1.02
C GLN A 140 -9.45 8.59 0.16
N ASP A 141 -8.45 9.41 0.44
CA ASP A 141 -8.53 10.45 1.48
C ASP A 141 -9.71 11.41 1.24
N LEU A 142 -9.91 11.86 0.00
CA LEU A 142 -11.05 12.72 -0.35
C LEU A 142 -12.40 12.01 -0.17
N VAL A 143 -12.52 10.72 -0.51
CA VAL A 143 -13.74 9.92 -0.30
C VAL A 143 -14.03 9.75 1.20
N GLU A 144 -13.02 9.53 2.01
CA GLU A 144 -13.15 9.43 3.46
C GLU A 144 -13.61 10.76 4.05
N ARG A 145 -13.00 11.89 3.67
CA ARG A 145 -13.41 13.24 4.08
C ARG A 145 -14.85 13.53 3.65
N GLN A 146 -15.22 13.19 2.41
CA GLN A 146 -16.59 13.33 1.93
C GLN A 146 -17.57 12.56 2.83
N THR A 147 -17.20 11.35 3.23
CA THR A 147 -18.02 10.50 4.10
C THR A 147 -18.18 11.13 5.48
N VAL A 148 -17.10 11.67 6.05
CA VAL A 148 -17.13 12.39 7.34
C VAL A 148 -18.10 13.59 7.27
N VAL A 149 -18.01 14.41 6.23
CA VAL A 149 -18.90 15.58 6.05
C VAL A 149 -20.36 15.15 5.87
N LYS A 150 -20.62 14.13 5.04
CA LYS A 150 -21.98 13.58 4.85
C LYS A 150 -22.56 13.02 6.16
N ASN A 151 -21.77 12.30 6.92
CA ASN A 151 -22.19 11.75 8.22
C ASN A 151 -22.50 12.88 9.21
N TRP A 152 -21.68 13.93 9.23
CA TRP A 152 -21.92 15.09 10.07
C TRP A 152 -23.25 15.76 9.71
N ILE A 153 -23.51 16.05 8.43
CA ILE A 153 -24.77 16.63 7.96
C ILE A 153 -25.95 15.72 8.33
N THR A 154 -25.81 14.41 8.13
CA THR A 154 -26.87 13.46 8.46
C THR A 154 -27.18 13.45 9.96
N HIS A 155 -26.14 13.53 10.80
CA HIS A 155 -26.29 13.59 12.26
C HIS A 155 -26.96 14.92 12.68
N PHE A 156 -26.49 16.04 12.14
CA PHE A 156 -27.08 17.36 12.37
C PHE A 156 -28.58 17.36 12.05
N LEU A 157 -28.97 16.87 10.87
CA LEU A 157 -30.37 16.79 10.47
C LEU A 157 -31.22 15.91 11.39
N HIS A 158 -30.62 14.88 11.95
CA HIS A 158 -31.33 13.98 12.87
C HIS A 158 -31.72 14.69 14.17
N HIS A 159 -30.88 15.59 14.63
CA HIS A 159 -31.14 16.33 15.87
C HIS A 159 -32.05 17.55 15.68
N GLU A 160 -31.92 18.22 14.55
CA GLU A 160 -32.56 19.53 14.34
C GLU A 160 -33.83 19.47 13.44
N THR A 161 -34.03 18.33 12.74
CA THR A 161 -35.17 18.26 11.78
C THR A 161 -35.72 16.84 11.65
N TRP A 162 -36.99 16.75 11.22
CA TRP A 162 -37.67 15.46 10.86
C TRP A 162 -37.46 15.10 9.40
N VAL A 163 -36.22 15.18 8.89
CA VAL A 163 -35.91 15.00 7.48
C VAL A 163 -35.88 13.55 7.08
N ASN A 164 -36.58 13.18 5.99
CA ASN A 164 -36.40 11.93 5.32
C ASN A 164 -35.00 11.86 4.68
N ARG A 165 -34.18 10.85 5.05
CA ARG A 165 -32.77 10.78 4.68
C ARG A 165 -32.48 10.20 3.31
N SER A 166 -33.48 9.65 2.61
CA SER A 166 -33.25 9.10 1.27
C SER A 166 -32.98 10.23 0.26
N GLY A 167 -31.98 10.05 -0.60
CA GLY A 167 -31.68 10.97 -1.70
C GLY A 167 -31.07 12.31 -1.33
N LEU A 168 -30.60 12.53 -0.09
CA LEU A 168 -29.98 13.80 0.35
C LEU A 168 -28.78 14.24 -0.52
N TRP A 169 -28.06 13.28 -1.09
CA TRP A 169 -26.85 13.57 -1.86
C TRP A 169 -27.08 13.75 -3.36
N THR A 170 -28.33 13.70 -3.79
CA THR A 170 -28.75 14.08 -5.14
C THR A 170 -28.86 15.60 -5.27
N GLN A 171 -28.92 16.12 -6.50
CA GLN A 171 -29.14 17.56 -6.73
C GLN A 171 -30.39 18.08 -6.03
N LYS A 172 -31.50 17.29 -6.08
CA LYS A 172 -32.75 17.63 -5.38
C LYS A 172 -32.57 17.65 -3.86
N GLY A 173 -31.85 16.69 -3.31
CA GLY A 173 -31.54 16.62 -1.88
C GLY A 173 -30.69 17.81 -1.42
N LEU A 174 -29.67 18.17 -2.20
CA LEU A 174 -28.82 19.33 -1.88
C LEU A 174 -29.62 20.67 -1.97
N ALA A 175 -30.47 20.81 -2.97
CA ALA A 175 -31.36 21.96 -3.07
C ALA A 175 -32.32 22.04 -1.87
N TYR A 176 -32.87 20.91 -1.43
CA TYR A 176 -33.68 20.83 -0.22
C TYR A 176 -32.90 21.27 1.04
N LEU A 177 -31.65 20.75 1.22
CA LEU A 177 -30.81 21.15 2.36
C LEU A 177 -30.52 22.65 2.40
N ARG A 178 -30.36 23.30 1.24
CA ARG A 178 -30.18 24.77 1.14
C ARG A 178 -31.43 25.55 1.46
N ALA A 179 -32.60 24.97 1.23
CA ALA A 179 -33.91 25.62 1.44
C ALA A 179 -34.51 25.40 2.86
N LEU A 180 -33.86 24.59 3.70
CA LEU A 180 -34.31 24.28 5.05
C LEU A 180 -34.43 25.59 5.87
N GLN A 181 -35.57 25.78 6.57
CA GLN A 181 -35.75 26.85 7.53
C GLN A 181 -35.10 26.42 8.85
N LEU A 182 -34.04 27.11 9.22
CA LEU A 182 -33.22 26.82 10.41
C LEU A 182 -33.00 28.16 11.16
N SER A 183 -32.50 28.07 12.39
CA SER A 183 -31.96 29.22 13.09
C SER A 183 -30.79 29.82 12.29
N GLU A 184 -30.44 31.08 12.51
CA GLU A 184 -29.34 31.74 11.82
C GLU A 184 -28.01 30.98 12.03
N SER A 185 -27.74 30.53 13.26
CA SER A 185 -26.54 29.78 13.60
C SER A 185 -26.50 28.40 12.90
N ASP A 186 -27.62 27.67 12.91
CA ASP A 186 -27.71 26.35 12.30
C ASP A 186 -27.60 26.43 10.78
N ARG A 187 -28.20 27.46 10.18
CA ARG A 187 -28.08 27.75 8.75
C ARG A 187 -26.62 27.99 8.37
N MET A 188 -25.92 28.86 9.12
CA MET A 188 -24.52 29.16 8.89
C MET A 188 -23.64 27.88 8.96
N VAL A 189 -23.83 27.07 9.98
CA VAL A 189 -23.04 25.83 10.17
C VAL A 189 -23.31 24.81 9.07
N LEU A 190 -24.59 24.64 8.69
CA LEU A 190 -24.94 23.72 7.60
C LEU A 190 -24.39 24.22 6.26
N ASP A 191 -24.40 25.52 5.98
CA ASP A 191 -23.85 26.08 4.76
C ASP A 191 -22.34 25.88 4.65
N ILE A 192 -21.60 26.05 5.76
CA ILE A 192 -20.17 25.73 5.81
C ILE A 192 -19.93 24.25 5.40
N LYS A 193 -20.72 23.32 5.94
CA LYS A 193 -20.58 21.88 5.61
C LYS A 193 -20.98 21.53 4.18
N LEU A 194 -21.98 22.21 3.63
CA LEU A 194 -22.36 22.06 2.23
C LEU A 194 -21.27 22.61 1.30
N GLN A 195 -20.64 23.71 1.63
CA GLN A 195 -19.52 24.28 0.89
C GLN A 195 -18.29 23.35 0.93
N GLU A 196 -17.97 22.81 2.11
CA GLU A 196 -16.91 21.81 2.27
C GLU A 196 -17.16 20.58 1.36
N LEU A 197 -18.40 20.09 1.32
CA LEU A 197 -18.79 18.96 0.47
C LEU A 197 -18.63 19.27 -1.03
N GLU A 198 -18.94 20.49 -1.46
CA GLU A 198 -18.77 20.93 -2.84
C GLU A 198 -17.29 20.99 -3.23
N GLN A 199 -16.45 21.57 -2.38
CA GLN A 199 -14.99 21.61 -2.60
C GLN A 199 -14.39 20.21 -2.70
N ILE A 200 -14.78 19.28 -1.83
CA ILE A 200 -14.32 17.90 -1.90
C ILE A 200 -14.75 17.24 -3.21
N ARG A 201 -15.97 17.47 -3.68
CA ARG A 201 -16.46 16.92 -4.96
C ARG A 201 -15.68 17.45 -6.16
N GLU A 202 -15.34 18.72 -6.14
CA GLU A 202 -14.51 19.31 -7.19
C GLU A 202 -13.10 18.69 -7.21
N LEU A 203 -12.46 18.57 -6.04
CA LEU A 203 -11.15 17.93 -5.91
C LEU A 203 -11.20 16.44 -6.35
N LEU A 204 -12.25 15.71 -6.00
CA LEU A 204 -12.46 14.33 -6.48
C LEU A 204 -12.54 14.28 -7.99
N SER A 205 -13.27 15.20 -8.63
CA SER A 205 -13.36 15.26 -10.09
C SER A 205 -11.99 15.50 -10.74
N GLN A 206 -11.15 16.36 -10.15
CA GLN A 206 -9.80 16.62 -10.65
C GLN A 206 -8.90 15.38 -10.55
N VAL A 207 -8.91 14.70 -9.41
CA VAL A 207 -8.12 13.47 -9.22
C VAL A 207 -8.63 12.35 -10.13
N GLU A 208 -9.93 12.18 -10.28
CA GLU A 208 -10.52 11.18 -11.17
C GLU A 208 -10.23 11.46 -12.65
N ALA A 209 -10.17 12.72 -13.06
CA ALA A 209 -9.72 13.10 -14.40
C ALA A 209 -8.24 12.72 -14.64
N ALA A 210 -7.37 12.94 -13.65
CA ALA A 210 -5.97 12.50 -13.72
C ALA A 210 -5.86 10.97 -13.78
N MET A 211 -6.68 10.24 -13.01
CA MET A 211 -6.75 8.78 -13.08
C MET A 211 -7.27 8.30 -14.44
N GLN A 212 -8.24 8.98 -15.05
CA GLN A 212 -8.72 8.68 -16.40
C GLN A 212 -7.60 8.82 -17.45
N ALA A 213 -6.75 9.84 -17.32
CA ALA A 213 -5.60 10.01 -18.22
C ALA A 213 -4.60 8.85 -18.08
N VAL A 214 -4.34 8.37 -16.87
CA VAL A 214 -3.53 7.16 -16.61
C VAL A 214 -4.19 5.92 -17.24
N TYR A 215 -5.49 5.73 -16.99
CA TYR A 215 -6.25 4.58 -17.51
C TYR A 215 -6.19 4.46 -19.02
N ASN A 216 -6.31 5.58 -19.73
CA ASN A 216 -6.31 5.60 -21.19
C ASN A 216 -5.00 5.08 -21.81
N GLN A 217 -3.90 5.14 -21.04
CA GLN A 217 -2.56 4.72 -21.46
C GLN A 217 -2.13 3.39 -20.82
N TRP A 218 -3.02 2.73 -20.06
CA TRP A 218 -2.69 1.54 -19.29
C TRP A 218 -3.52 0.31 -19.67
N PRO A 219 -3.05 -0.49 -20.66
CA PRO A 219 -3.80 -1.64 -21.16
C PRO A 219 -4.17 -2.68 -20.09
N GLU A 220 -3.33 -2.86 -19.07
CA GLU A 220 -3.62 -3.77 -17.97
C GLU A 220 -4.82 -3.30 -17.15
N ALA A 221 -4.96 -1.98 -16.93
CA ALA A 221 -6.11 -1.42 -16.22
C ALA A 221 -7.41 -1.62 -17.01
N GLN A 222 -7.35 -1.46 -18.34
CA GLN A 222 -8.48 -1.70 -19.22
C GLN A 222 -8.90 -3.18 -19.23
N ARG A 223 -7.93 -4.10 -19.15
CA ARG A 223 -8.24 -5.54 -19.01
C ARG A 223 -8.88 -5.88 -17.67
N VAL A 224 -8.41 -5.29 -16.58
CA VAL A 224 -8.97 -5.52 -15.24
C VAL A 224 -10.38 -4.93 -15.11
N ASP A 225 -10.68 -3.83 -15.78
CA ASP A 225 -12.02 -3.23 -15.88
C ASP A 225 -13.04 -4.12 -16.59
N GLU A 226 -12.62 -5.09 -17.43
CA GLU A 226 -13.52 -6.08 -18.03
C GLU A 226 -14.22 -6.96 -16.96
N VAL A 227 -13.70 -7.02 -15.76
CA VAL A 227 -14.30 -7.80 -14.67
C VAL A 227 -15.52 -7.07 -14.11
N ARG A 228 -16.69 -7.68 -14.23
CA ARG A 228 -17.92 -7.08 -13.70
C ARG A 228 -17.78 -6.69 -12.23
N GLY A 229 -17.97 -5.42 -11.94
CA GLY A 229 -17.85 -4.85 -10.59
C GLY A 229 -16.49 -4.24 -10.28
N ILE A 230 -15.58 -4.26 -11.26
CA ILE A 230 -14.32 -3.54 -11.20
C ILE A 230 -14.39 -2.48 -12.29
N GLY A 231 -14.69 -1.23 -11.96
CA GLY A 231 -14.63 -0.11 -12.90
C GLY A 231 -13.23 0.53 -12.93
N MET A 232 -13.03 1.50 -13.81
CA MET A 232 -11.76 2.21 -14.05
C MET A 232 -11.00 2.57 -12.76
N VAL A 233 -11.67 3.25 -11.82
CA VAL A 233 -11.06 3.66 -10.55
C VAL A 233 -10.57 2.45 -9.74
N THR A 234 -11.40 1.42 -9.61
CA THR A 234 -11.06 0.21 -8.85
C THR A 234 -9.94 -0.57 -9.54
N ALA A 235 -9.94 -0.64 -10.88
CA ALA A 235 -8.89 -1.30 -11.66
C ALA A 235 -7.53 -0.63 -11.45
N ILE A 236 -7.46 0.69 -11.58
CA ILE A 236 -6.24 1.47 -11.31
C ILE A 236 -5.79 1.27 -9.87
N SER A 237 -6.72 1.34 -8.90
CA SER A 237 -6.40 1.22 -7.48
C SER A 237 -5.84 -0.18 -7.16
N ILE A 238 -6.47 -1.24 -7.65
CA ILE A 238 -5.97 -2.63 -7.50
C ILE A 238 -4.57 -2.75 -8.09
N LEU A 239 -4.36 -2.29 -9.34
CA LEU A 239 -3.08 -2.40 -10.01
C LEU A 239 -1.99 -1.55 -9.36
N ALA A 240 -2.31 -0.34 -8.89
CA ALA A 240 -1.36 0.50 -8.17
C ALA A 240 -0.80 -0.20 -6.93
N HIS A 241 -1.62 -0.99 -6.23
CA HIS A 241 -1.21 -1.77 -5.07
C HIS A 241 -0.51 -3.08 -5.46
N ILE A 242 -0.94 -3.74 -6.55
CA ILE A 242 -0.26 -4.94 -7.06
C ILE A 242 1.15 -4.58 -7.58
N GLY A 243 1.31 -3.48 -8.30
CA GLY A 243 2.54 -3.19 -9.02
C GLY A 243 2.75 -4.15 -10.21
N PRO A 244 3.96 -4.27 -10.77
CA PRO A 244 4.25 -5.25 -11.81
C PRO A 244 3.95 -6.66 -11.32
N ILE A 245 3.21 -7.43 -12.10
CA ILE A 245 2.76 -8.77 -11.69
C ILE A 245 3.90 -9.76 -11.55
N GLU A 246 4.97 -9.55 -12.30
CA GLU A 246 6.18 -10.39 -12.35
C GLU A 246 6.93 -10.41 -11.01
N ARG A 247 6.65 -9.46 -10.11
CA ARG A 247 7.22 -9.47 -8.76
C ARG A 247 6.67 -10.59 -7.87
N PHE A 248 5.57 -11.22 -8.27
CA PHE A 248 4.96 -12.34 -7.55
C PHE A 248 5.29 -13.65 -8.24
N ALA A 249 5.89 -14.58 -7.52
CA ALA A 249 6.22 -15.91 -8.03
C ALA A 249 4.98 -16.76 -8.35
N SER A 250 3.82 -16.44 -7.77
CA SER A 250 2.57 -17.18 -7.96
C SER A 250 1.35 -16.36 -7.53
N ALA A 251 0.16 -16.82 -7.92
CA ALA A 251 -1.10 -16.25 -7.46
C ALA A 251 -1.24 -16.32 -5.92
N GLU A 252 -0.72 -17.37 -5.30
CA GLU A 252 -0.72 -17.54 -3.85
C GLU A 252 0.15 -16.48 -3.15
N ALA A 253 1.27 -16.09 -3.76
CA ALA A 253 2.09 -15.00 -3.26
C ALA A 253 1.33 -13.65 -3.31
N LEU A 254 0.57 -13.39 -4.37
CA LEU A 254 -0.33 -12.22 -4.47
C LEU A 254 -1.44 -12.27 -3.41
N ILE A 255 -2.08 -13.42 -3.20
CA ILE A 255 -3.12 -13.63 -2.18
C ILE A 255 -2.55 -13.38 -0.78
N SER A 256 -1.35 -13.86 -0.51
CA SER A 256 -0.64 -13.62 0.76
C SER A 256 -0.32 -12.14 0.94
N TYR A 257 0.17 -11.48 -0.10
CA TYR A 257 0.44 -10.04 -0.11
C TYR A 257 -0.82 -9.21 0.19
N ALA A 258 -1.96 -9.58 -0.40
CA ALA A 258 -3.25 -8.96 -0.11
C ALA A 258 -3.79 -9.29 1.31
N GLY A 259 -3.10 -10.14 2.08
CA GLY A 259 -3.52 -10.54 3.42
C GLY A 259 -4.79 -11.40 3.42
N LEU A 260 -5.06 -12.10 2.33
CA LEU A 260 -6.21 -13.01 2.21
C LEU A 260 -5.83 -14.48 2.46
N ALA A 261 -4.53 -14.81 2.60
CA ALA A 261 -4.09 -16.12 3.05
C ALA A 261 -4.39 -16.30 4.56
N PRO A 262 -4.90 -17.47 5.00
CA PRO A 262 -5.04 -17.73 6.42
C PRO A 262 -3.67 -17.83 7.08
N ALA A 263 -3.51 -17.24 8.25
CA ALA A 263 -2.32 -17.47 9.05
C ALA A 263 -2.37 -18.92 9.57
N HIS A 264 -1.51 -19.78 9.05
CA HIS A 264 -1.34 -21.13 9.60
C HIS A 264 -0.44 -21.03 10.85
N ARG A 265 -1.04 -21.25 12.03
CA ARG A 265 -0.28 -21.59 13.23
C ARG A 265 -0.48 -23.08 13.46
N GLN A 266 0.52 -23.87 13.10
CA GLN A 266 0.57 -25.28 13.39
C GLN A 266 1.38 -25.46 14.67
N SER A 267 0.75 -25.78 15.76
CA SER A 267 1.38 -26.43 16.91
C SER A 267 0.85 -27.87 16.97
N ASP A 268 1.69 -28.80 17.38
CA ASP A 268 1.64 -30.25 17.25
C ASP A 268 0.27 -30.97 17.48
N LYS A 269 -0.75 -30.30 18.00
CA LYS A 269 -2.08 -30.89 18.28
C LYS A 269 -3.30 -29.98 18.00
N THR A 270 -3.10 -28.76 17.52
CA THR A 270 -4.25 -27.84 17.31
C THR A 270 -4.08 -27.04 16.01
N HIS A 271 -4.99 -27.31 15.05
CA HIS A 271 -5.12 -26.50 13.86
C HIS A 271 -5.96 -25.26 14.16
N HIS A 272 -5.35 -24.13 14.43
CA HIS A 272 -6.05 -22.85 14.45
C HIS A 272 -5.92 -22.20 13.06
N ASN A 273 -7.02 -22.14 12.33
CA ASN A 273 -7.13 -21.23 11.19
C ASN A 273 -7.09 -19.80 11.74
N GLY A 274 -5.91 -19.17 11.65
CA GLY A 274 -5.73 -17.80 12.10
C GLY A 274 -6.56 -16.81 11.27
N GLN A 275 -6.76 -15.62 11.83
CA GLN A 275 -7.43 -14.51 11.13
C GLN A 275 -6.67 -14.14 9.86
N ILE A 276 -7.41 -13.67 8.85
CA ILE A 276 -6.83 -13.04 7.66
C ILE A 276 -6.20 -11.69 8.03
N GLY A 277 -5.22 -11.28 7.26
CA GLY A 277 -4.42 -10.09 7.57
C GLY A 277 -3.25 -10.45 8.48
N GLY A 278 -2.27 -9.61 8.52
CA GLY A 278 -1.06 -9.76 9.31
C GLY A 278 -0.09 -8.63 8.98
N GLY A 279 0.97 -8.50 9.75
CA GLY A 279 2.02 -7.52 9.47
C GLY A 279 2.63 -7.75 8.08
N GLY A 280 2.84 -6.66 7.34
CA GLY A 280 3.44 -6.71 6.00
C GLY A 280 2.49 -7.05 4.86
N THR A 281 1.16 -7.13 5.09
CA THR A 281 0.16 -7.30 4.03
C THR A 281 -0.42 -5.95 3.58
N ASP A 282 -0.88 -5.89 2.32
CA ASP A 282 -1.55 -4.71 1.77
C ASP A 282 -3.05 -4.72 2.12
N SER A 283 -3.41 -3.98 3.18
CA SER A 283 -4.78 -3.90 3.67
C SER A 283 -5.70 -3.16 2.70
N HIS A 284 -5.17 -2.21 1.92
CA HIS A 284 -5.95 -1.45 0.96
C HIS A 284 -6.33 -2.31 -0.25
N LEU A 285 -5.38 -3.10 -0.78
CA LEU A 285 -5.68 -4.10 -1.83
C LEU A 285 -6.75 -5.09 -1.35
N ARG A 286 -6.65 -5.58 -0.13
CA ARG A 286 -7.66 -6.46 0.47
C ARG A 286 -9.03 -5.80 0.51
N TYR A 287 -9.11 -4.55 0.96
CA TYR A 287 -10.34 -3.77 1.00
C TYR A 287 -10.96 -3.65 -0.39
N LEU A 288 -10.21 -3.21 -1.40
CA LEU A 288 -10.69 -3.06 -2.77
C LEU A 288 -11.25 -4.35 -3.36
N VAL A 289 -10.53 -5.46 -3.14
CA VAL A 289 -10.96 -6.78 -3.61
C VAL A 289 -12.24 -7.24 -2.90
N ILE A 290 -12.35 -7.04 -1.58
CA ILE A 290 -13.56 -7.43 -0.83
C ILE A 290 -14.77 -6.57 -1.21
N GLU A 291 -14.59 -5.25 -1.42
CA GLU A 291 -15.66 -4.36 -1.88
C GLU A 291 -16.20 -4.77 -3.26
N SER A 292 -15.34 -5.25 -4.15
CA SER A 292 -15.77 -5.74 -5.46
C SER A 292 -16.68 -6.97 -5.38
N MET A 293 -16.69 -7.70 -4.25
CA MET A 293 -17.41 -8.98 -4.13
C MET A 293 -18.92 -8.87 -4.29
N GLN A 294 -19.54 -7.74 -3.95
CA GLN A 294 -20.98 -7.53 -4.15
C GLN A 294 -21.42 -7.71 -5.62
N TRP A 295 -20.53 -7.45 -6.56
CA TRP A 295 -20.76 -7.58 -8.00
C TRP A 295 -20.13 -8.84 -8.58
N VAL A 296 -18.89 -9.14 -8.19
CA VAL A 296 -18.14 -10.31 -8.66
C VAL A 296 -18.90 -11.61 -8.33
N CYS A 297 -19.52 -11.72 -7.15
CA CYS A 297 -20.35 -12.86 -6.79
C CYS A 297 -21.60 -13.03 -7.65
N GLN A 298 -21.94 -12.09 -8.54
CA GLN A 298 -23.03 -12.24 -9.51
C GLN A 298 -22.59 -12.92 -10.81
N ILE A 299 -21.28 -13.01 -11.07
CA ILE A 299 -20.73 -13.74 -12.22
C ILE A 299 -20.96 -15.25 -12.01
N PRO A 300 -21.49 -16.02 -12.98
CA PRO A 300 -21.92 -17.41 -12.77
C PRO A 300 -20.91 -18.29 -12.00
N ARG A 301 -19.65 -18.34 -12.47
CA ARG A 301 -18.57 -19.12 -11.84
C ARG A 301 -18.36 -18.77 -10.37
N TYR A 302 -18.33 -17.49 -10.04
CA TYR A 302 -18.12 -17.02 -8.67
C TYR A 302 -19.39 -17.16 -7.81
N ARG A 303 -20.57 -17.04 -8.43
CA ARG A 303 -21.86 -17.26 -7.75
C ARG A 303 -21.98 -18.67 -7.21
N GLU A 304 -21.67 -19.69 -8.01
CA GLU A 304 -21.71 -21.07 -7.57
C GLU A 304 -20.75 -21.33 -6.39
N ALA A 305 -19.51 -20.84 -6.50
CA ALA A 305 -18.54 -20.95 -5.44
C ALA A 305 -18.99 -20.21 -4.16
N PHE A 306 -19.56 -19.01 -4.32
CA PHE A 306 -20.10 -18.23 -3.22
C PHE A 306 -21.24 -18.95 -2.51
N THR A 307 -22.23 -19.44 -3.26
CA THR A 307 -23.40 -20.14 -2.69
C THR A 307 -22.97 -21.40 -1.92
N ARG A 308 -22.08 -22.21 -2.48
CA ARG A 308 -21.53 -23.39 -1.81
C ARG A 308 -20.77 -23.01 -0.53
N ALA A 309 -19.98 -21.94 -0.59
CA ALA A 309 -19.19 -21.48 0.54
C ALA A 309 -20.06 -20.86 1.65
N VAL A 310 -21.13 -20.14 1.30
CA VAL A 310 -22.10 -19.58 2.26
C VAL A 310 -22.77 -20.71 3.05
N ALA A 311 -23.23 -21.75 2.38
CA ALA A 311 -23.88 -22.89 3.01
C ALA A 311 -22.96 -23.59 4.04
N LYS A 312 -21.65 -23.61 3.79
CA LYS A 312 -20.69 -24.31 4.65
C LYS A 312 -20.04 -23.43 5.73
N HIS A 313 -19.79 -22.16 5.44
CA HIS A 313 -18.91 -21.31 6.25
C HIS A 313 -19.52 -19.95 6.61
N GLY A 314 -20.68 -19.60 6.05
CA GLY A 314 -21.29 -18.29 6.21
C GLY A 314 -20.73 -17.23 5.23
N THR A 315 -21.43 -16.09 5.16
CA THR A 315 -21.23 -15.05 4.14
C THR A 315 -19.84 -14.44 4.15
N ASN A 316 -19.27 -14.15 5.32
CA ASN A 316 -17.97 -13.46 5.41
C ASN A 316 -16.83 -14.34 4.89
N ILE A 317 -16.81 -15.61 5.27
CA ILE A 317 -15.79 -16.56 4.77
C ILE A 317 -16.00 -16.84 3.28
N ALA A 318 -17.25 -16.92 2.82
CA ALA A 318 -17.56 -17.08 1.40
C ALA A 318 -17.01 -15.92 0.56
N ARG A 319 -17.13 -14.66 1.01
CA ARG A 319 -16.51 -13.50 0.36
C ARG A 319 -14.99 -13.64 0.24
N ILE A 320 -14.32 -14.09 1.30
CA ILE A 320 -12.87 -14.31 1.29
C ILE A 320 -12.46 -15.40 0.28
N ILE A 321 -13.23 -16.49 0.19
CA ILE A 321 -12.98 -17.57 -0.76
C ILE A 321 -13.09 -17.04 -2.21
N VAL A 322 -14.14 -16.30 -2.51
CA VAL A 322 -14.34 -15.71 -3.84
C VAL A 322 -13.29 -14.63 -4.13
N ALA A 323 -12.90 -13.83 -3.14
CA ALA A 323 -11.84 -12.84 -3.26
C ALA A 323 -10.50 -13.48 -3.67
N ARG A 324 -10.15 -14.64 -3.09
CA ARG A 324 -8.97 -15.42 -3.51
C ARG A 324 -9.11 -15.93 -4.95
N MET A 325 -10.30 -16.40 -5.34
CA MET A 325 -10.55 -16.82 -6.73
C MET A 325 -10.38 -15.65 -7.70
N LEU A 326 -10.88 -14.46 -7.34
CA LEU A 326 -10.69 -13.26 -8.14
C LEU A 326 -9.19 -12.92 -8.29
N LEU A 327 -8.43 -12.90 -7.19
CA LEU A 327 -6.98 -12.62 -7.25
C LEU A 327 -6.22 -13.64 -8.12
N ARG A 328 -6.59 -14.93 -8.10
CA ARG A 328 -6.01 -15.91 -9.04
C ARG A 328 -6.35 -15.58 -10.50
N SER A 329 -7.59 -15.16 -10.75
CA SER A 329 -7.98 -14.75 -12.10
C SER A 329 -7.25 -13.49 -12.53
N LEU A 330 -7.11 -12.47 -11.68
CA LEU A 330 -6.35 -11.26 -11.97
C LEU A 330 -4.87 -11.57 -12.18
N PHE A 331 -4.27 -12.43 -11.36
CA PHE A 331 -2.89 -12.88 -11.56
C PHE A 331 -2.70 -13.48 -12.94
N LYS A 332 -3.57 -14.43 -13.34
CA LYS A 332 -3.50 -15.07 -14.65
C LYS A 332 -3.71 -14.07 -15.79
N MET A 333 -4.70 -13.18 -15.67
CA MET A 333 -4.95 -12.14 -16.66
C MET A 333 -3.72 -11.25 -16.91
N LEU A 334 -3.06 -10.85 -15.84
CA LEU A 334 -1.92 -9.94 -15.90
C LEU A 334 -0.65 -10.65 -16.34
N HIS A 335 -0.38 -11.84 -15.81
CA HIS A 335 0.81 -12.63 -16.10
C HIS A 335 0.80 -13.17 -17.55
N ASP A 336 -0.33 -13.76 -17.98
CA ASP A 336 -0.48 -14.36 -19.30
C ASP A 336 -0.97 -13.36 -20.36
N GLN A 337 -1.22 -12.10 -19.95
CA GLN A 337 -1.75 -11.02 -20.78
C GLN A 337 -3.07 -11.37 -21.51
N VAL A 338 -3.92 -12.19 -20.88
CA VAL A 338 -5.20 -12.66 -21.42
C VAL A 338 -6.38 -11.87 -20.87
N ARG A 339 -7.53 -11.92 -21.57
CA ARG A 339 -8.78 -11.29 -21.14
C ARG A 339 -9.49 -12.12 -20.08
N PHE A 340 -10.37 -11.47 -19.30
CA PHE A 340 -11.12 -12.14 -18.23
C PHE A 340 -11.97 -13.32 -18.72
N ASN A 341 -12.64 -13.20 -19.87
CA ASN A 341 -13.43 -14.29 -20.43
C ASN A 341 -12.59 -15.54 -20.75
N GLN A 342 -11.34 -15.39 -21.15
CA GLN A 342 -10.42 -16.50 -21.43
C GLN A 342 -9.96 -17.22 -20.16
N VAL A 343 -9.88 -16.52 -19.03
CA VAL A 343 -9.57 -17.12 -17.72
C VAL A 343 -10.74 -17.89 -17.14
N CYS A 344 -11.98 -17.49 -17.45
CA CYS A 344 -13.18 -18.12 -16.92
C CYS A 344 -13.57 -19.42 -17.65
N VAL A 345 -13.00 -19.72 -18.79
CA VAL A 345 -13.29 -20.92 -19.61
C VAL A 345 -12.36 -22.09 -19.27
N ALA A 346 -11.26 -21.85 -18.57
CA ALA A 346 -10.33 -22.86 -18.06
C ALA A 346 -10.62 -23.10 -16.57
#